data_48d0381cc85443337104f91e36b48def
#
_entry.id   48d0381cc85443337104f91e36b48def
#
_cell.length_a   1.000
_cell.length_b   1.000
_cell.length_c   1.000
_cell.angle_alpha   90.00
_cell.angle_beta   90.00
_cell.angle_gamma   90.00
#
_symmetry.space_group_name_H-M   'P 1'
#
loop_
_entity.id
_entity.type
_entity.pdbx_description
1 polymer ?
#
loop_
_entity_poly.entity_id
_entity_poly.type
_entity_poly.pdbx_seq_one_letter_code
_entity_poly.pdbx_strand_id
1 'polypeptide(L)'
;MTTEPQITAWLAEQQPAMLAMLREMVDTDSGSYNKPGIDTVGAVVQRFLAEHGIPVEVLPQRNHGDCLRAAVPWDGPAGNAGGNIMLMGHRDTVFPDGEATRRPFTIRDGIAYGPGVADMKAGLVMNCFVLAAFARFGGAPAPLLGLFTGDEEIGSPEGRAVIEAEARRARVVLNSEPGRVSGNVVTGRKGGVFMAFRITGKAAHSGANFADGISAIEELARKVQEVHGLTDLDRGITLNIGLVRGGQSVNTVAPWAEGEIDLRYIELSDRDDAMARIASVMDHSFVPGTRCELTVKGEFLPLNQTAASRRLFEIYVSAAAETGFATDGEFTGGCADSGFTAAVGAPTLCAVGPVGGKAHSPDEFLRIDSLVPRAQACARAILRLERAGL
;
A
#
# COMPACT_ATOMS: atom_id res chain seq x y z
N MET A 1 -31.85 -14.78 15.83
CA MET A 1 -31.28 -13.47 16.28
C MET A 1 -30.31 -13.05 15.21
N THR A 2 -30.36 -11.83 14.77
CA THR A 2 -29.45 -11.35 13.71
C THR A 2 -28.02 -11.29 14.23
N THR A 3 -27.06 -11.87 13.53
CA THR A 3 -25.63 -11.96 13.88
C THR A 3 -24.96 -10.57 14.03
N GLU A 4 -25.48 -9.54 13.33
CA GLU A 4 -24.94 -8.17 13.34
C GLU A 4 -24.81 -7.55 14.74
N PRO A 5 -25.85 -7.56 15.64
CA PRO A 5 -25.69 -7.04 16.99
C PRO A 5 -24.66 -7.77 17.85
N GLN A 6 -24.50 -9.08 17.65
CA GLN A 6 -23.50 -9.87 18.40
C GLN A 6 -22.09 -9.49 17.98
N ILE A 7 -21.82 -9.38 16.66
CA ILE A 7 -20.53 -8.95 16.10
C ILE A 7 -20.18 -7.55 16.58
N THR A 8 -21.10 -6.59 16.45
CA THR A 8 -20.83 -5.18 16.80
C THR A 8 -20.64 -4.99 18.31
N ALA A 9 -21.42 -5.69 19.15
CA ALA A 9 -21.26 -5.66 20.60
C ALA A 9 -19.90 -6.24 21.02
N TRP A 10 -19.52 -7.40 20.47
CA TRP A 10 -18.22 -8.01 20.75
C TRP A 10 -17.06 -7.09 20.33
N LEU A 11 -17.09 -6.51 19.12
CA LEU A 11 -16.06 -5.58 18.66
C LEU A 11 -15.95 -4.34 19.56
N ALA A 12 -17.07 -3.84 20.12
CA ALA A 12 -17.04 -2.69 21.05
C ALA A 12 -16.22 -2.95 22.31
N GLU A 13 -16.13 -4.20 22.75
CA GLU A 13 -15.37 -4.60 23.94
C GLU A 13 -13.89 -4.85 23.66
N GLN A 14 -13.47 -4.90 22.36
CA GLN A 14 -12.12 -5.35 22.00
C GLN A 14 -11.05 -4.25 21.94
N GLN A 15 -11.39 -2.99 22.17
CA GLN A 15 -10.40 -1.89 22.05
C GLN A 15 -9.12 -2.13 22.86
N PRO A 16 -9.17 -2.58 24.13
CA PRO A 16 -7.95 -2.86 24.89
C PRO A 16 -7.08 -3.98 24.26
N ALA A 17 -7.70 -5.04 23.76
CA ALA A 17 -7.01 -6.13 23.10
C ALA A 17 -6.42 -5.70 21.74
N MET A 18 -7.16 -4.89 20.97
CA MET A 18 -6.67 -4.28 19.72
C MET A 18 -5.43 -3.42 19.98
N LEU A 19 -5.43 -2.58 21.03
CA LEU A 19 -4.29 -1.74 21.39
C LEU A 19 -3.09 -2.56 21.88
N ALA A 20 -3.32 -3.66 22.59
CA ALA A 20 -2.25 -4.57 23.03
C ALA A 20 -1.56 -5.23 21.83
N MET A 21 -2.34 -5.77 20.88
CA MET A 21 -1.83 -6.37 19.65
C MET A 21 -1.11 -5.32 18.77
N LEU A 22 -1.67 -4.11 18.66
CA LEU A 22 -1.04 -3.03 17.90
C LEU A 22 0.31 -2.62 18.48
N ARG A 23 0.41 -2.51 19.82
CA ARG A 23 1.67 -2.23 20.52
C ARG A 23 2.73 -3.26 20.15
N GLU A 24 2.42 -4.54 20.23
CA GLU A 24 3.37 -5.61 19.91
C GLU A 24 3.89 -5.51 18.47
N MET A 25 3.00 -5.21 17.52
CA MET A 25 3.38 -5.01 16.13
C MET A 25 4.24 -3.73 15.94
N VAL A 26 3.85 -2.61 16.55
CA VAL A 26 4.54 -1.33 16.40
C VAL A 26 5.92 -1.35 17.05
N ASP A 27 6.08 -2.03 18.18
CA ASP A 27 7.35 -2.19 18.89
C ASP A 27 8.30 -3.22 18.19
N THR A 28 7.90 -3.73 17.01
CA THR A 28 8.70 -4.60 16.13
C THR A 28 9.10 -3.85 14.86
N ASP A 29 10.41 -3.74 14.59
CA ASP A 29 10.91 -3.22 13.32
C ASP A 29 10.48 -4.13 12.16
N SER A 30 9.86 -3.56 11.13
CA SER A 30 9.37 -4.30 9.97
C SER A 30 9.54 -3.51 8.66
N GLY A 31 10.71 -2.89 8.47
CA GLY A 31 11.02 -2.24 7.19
C GLY A 31 10.98 -3.25 6.03
N SER A 32 10.59 -2.81 4.81
CA SER A 32 10.33 -3.71 3.67
C SER A 32 11.49 -4.64 3.32
N TYR A 33 12.73 -4.26 3.67
CA TYR A 33 13.93 -5.08 3.46
C TYR A 33 14.32 -5.94 4.68
N ASN A 34 13.56 -5.83 5.79
CA ASN A 34 13.77 -6.63 7.01
C ASN A 34 12.77 -7.81 7.04
N LYS A 35 12.99 -8.82 6.18
CA LYS A 35 12.13 -10.02 6.15
C LYS A 35 11.92 -10.64 7.55
N PRO A 36 12.95 -10.86 8.40
CA PRO A 36 12.73 -11.41 9.75
C PRO A 36 11.79 -10.58 10.62
N GLY A 37 11.89 -9.25 10.55
CA GLY A 37 11.02 -8.34 11.29
C GLY A 37 9.57 -8.40 10.80
N ILE A 38 9.36 -8.38 9.49
CA ILE A 38 8.03 -8.52 8.87
C ILE A 38 7.39 -9.86 9.23
N ASP A 39 8.17 -10.94 9.20
CA ASP A 39 7.68 -12.29 9.56
C ASP A 39 7.41 -12.38 11.07
N THR A 40 8.12 -11.63 11.93
CA THR A 40 7.80 -11.51 13.36
C THR A 40 6.45 -10.82 13.57
N VAL A 41 6.16 -9.72 12.86
CA VAL A 41 4.82 -9.12 12.85
C VAL A 41 3.77 -10.12 12.33
N GLY A 42 4.14 -10.91 11.32
CA GLY A 42 3.31 -12.00 10.81
C GLY A 42 2.98 -13.08 11.85
N ALA A 43 3.94 -13.41 12.72
CA ALA A 43 3.72 -14.37 13.80
C ALA A 43 2.69 -13.86 14.84
N VAL A 44 2.61 -12.54 15.08
CA VAL A 44 1.56 -11.93 15.91
C VAL A 44 0.18 -12.16 15.29
N VAL A 45 0.04 -11.91 13.98
CA VAL A 45 -1.19 -12.19 13.22
C VAL A 45 -1.58 -13.67 13.30
N GLN A 46 -0.63 -14.56 13.01
CA GLN A 46 -0.87 -16.02 13.02
C GLN A 46 -1.32 -16.52 14.38
N ARG A 47 -0.65 -16.11 15.47
CA ARG A 47 -0.99 -16.48 16.84
C ARG A 47 -2.41 -16.03 17.18
N PHE A 48 -2.74 -14.78 16.95
CA PHE A 48 -4.07 -14.23 17.21
C PHE A 48 -5.17 -15.01 16.45
N LEU A 49 -4.97 -15.22 15.16
CA LEU A 49 -5.96 -15.91 14.33
C LEU A 49 -6.12 -17.39 14.73
N ALA A 50 -5.03 -18.06 15.07
CA ALA A 50 -5.06 -19.45 15.57
C ALA A 50 -5.84 -19.59 16.89
N GLU A 51 -5.69 -18.63 17.82
CA GLU A 51 -6.47 -18.56 19.07
C GLU A 51 -7.98 -18.42 18.82
N HIS A 52 -8.36 -17.90 17.65
CA HIS A 52 -9.76 -17.73 17.21
C HIS A 52 -10.22 -18.83 16.22
N GLY A 53 -9.42 -19.91 16.06
CA GLY A 53 -9.77 -21.04 15.21
C GLY A 53 -9.72 -20.74 13.70
N ILE A 54 -8.97 -19.72 13.30
CA ILE A 54 -8.80 -19.34 11.90
C ILE A 54 -7.46 -19.87 11.38
N PRO A 55 -7.45 -20.83 10.44
CA PRO A 55 -6.22 -21.31 9.84
C PRO A 55 -5.54 -20.24 9.00
N VAL A 56 -4.22 -20.20 9.08
CA VAL A 56 -3.38 -19.30 8.32
C VAL A 56 -2.40 -20.10 7.48
N GLU A 57 -2.48 -19.93 6.17
CA GLU A 57 -1.52 -20.43 5.20
C GLU A 57 -0.40 -19.41 5.03
N VAL A 58 0.85 -19.86 5.13
CA VAL A 58 2.04 -19.06 4.85
C VAL A 58 2.42 -19.30 3.39
N LEU A 59 2.50 -18.23 2.62
CA LEU A 59 2.92 -18.22 1.22
C LEU A 59 4.33 -17.62 1.14
N PRO A 60 5.38 -18.46 1.10
CA PRO A 60 6.76 -18.01 1.24
C PRO A 60 7.18 -17.05 0.13
N GLN A 61 7.89 -15.99 0.50
CA GLN A 61 8.55 -15.06 -0.40
C GLN A 61 10.07 -15.19 -0.25
N ARG A 62 10.80 -14.90 -1.31
CA ARG A 62 12.25 -15.12 -1.31
C ARG A 62 13.02 -14.05 -0.54
N ASN A 63 12.71 -12.79 -0.79
CA ASN A 63 13.50 -11.66 -0.32
C ASN A 63 12.75 -10.79 0.70
N HIS A 64 11.42 -10.82 0.66
CA HIS A 64 10.55 -9.98 1.50
C HIS A 64 9.74 -10.84 2.48
N GLY A 65 8.93 -10.19 3.33
CA GLY A 65 8.08 -10.91 4.28
C GLY A 65 7.10 -11.86 3.60
N ASP A 66 6.94 -13.06 4.15
CA ASP A 66 6.04 -14.08 3.60
C ASP A 66 4.60 -13.56 3.57
N CYS A 67 3.83 -13.80 2.49
CA CYS A 67 2.41 -13.47 2.50
C CYS A 67 1.64 -14.45 3.40
N LEU A 68 0.65 -13.93 4.13
CA LEU A 68 -0.22 -14.74 4.98
C LEU A 68 -1.64 -14.72 4.43
N ARG A 69 -2.22 -15.90 4.26
CA ARG A 69 -3.60 -16.11 3.82
C ARG A 69 -4.41 -16.75 4.93
N ALA A 70 -5.32 -15.98 5.52
CA ALA A 70 -6.20 -16.44 6.59
C ALA A 70 -7.61 -16.68 6.04
N ALA A 71 -8.19 -17.85 6.27
CA ALA A 71 -9.54 -18.15 5.81
C ALA A 71 -10.44 -18.47 7.01
N VAL A 72 -11.48 -17.66 7.22
CA VAL A 72 -12.51 -17.97 8.22
C VAL A 72 -13.22 -19.27 7.81
N PRO A 73 -13.37 -20.26 8.72
CA PRO A 73 -14.11 -21.48 8.43
C PRO A 73 -15.50 -21.16 7.87
N TRP A 74 -15.84 -21.77 6.75
CA TRP A 74 -17.07 -21.55 6.00
C TRP A 74 -17.86 -22.84 5.85
N ASP A 75 -19.09 -22.86 6.34
CA ASP A 75 -20.03 -23.99 6.29
C ASP A 75 -21.21 -23.77 5.33
N GLY A 76 -21.18 -22.68 4.59
CA GLY A 76 -22.17 -22.40 3.55
C GLY A 76 -22.05 -23.30 2.32
N PRO A 77 -22.94 -23.16 1.33
CA PRO A 77 -22.98 -24.02 0.15
C PRO A 77 -21.63 -24.11 -0.55
N ALA A 78 -21.14 -25.32 -0.78
CA ALA A 78 -19.96 -25.55 -1.61
C ALA A 78 -20.24 -25.02 -3.02
N GLY A 79 -19.36 -24.13 -3.52
CA GLY A 79 -19.52 -23.56 -4.86
C GLY A 79 -20.31 -22.26 -4.89
N ASN A 80 -20.22 -21.43 -3.84
CA ASN A 80 -20.77 -20.07 -3.92
C ASN A 80 -20.11 -19.35 -5.10
N ALA A 81 -20.86 -19.19 -6.19
CA ALA A 81 -20.40 -18.68 -7.48
C ALA A 81 -19.97 -17.20 -7.45
N GLY A 82 -20.05 -16.55 -6.28
CA GLY A 82 -19.76 -15.13 -6.11
C GLY A 82 -18.34 -14.77 -5.67
N GLY A 83 -17.49 -15.76 -5.35
CA GLY A 83 -16.12 -15.51 -4.87
C GLY A 83 -16.03 -15.14 -3.38
N ASN A 84 -14.79 -14.82 -2.93
CA ASN A 84 -14.47 -14.50 -1.54
C ASN A 84 -14.66 -13.01 -1.24
N ILE A 85 -14.92 -12.68 0.03
CA ILE A 85 -14.78 -11.33 0.55
C ILE A 85 -13.35 -11.21 1.11
N MET A 86 -12.53 -10.30 0.58
CA MET A 86 -11.14 -10.17 0.98
C MET A 86 -10.89 -8.91 1.81
N LEU A 87 -10.37 -9.09 3.02
CA LEU A 87 -9.75 -8.03 3.82
C LEU A 87 -8.25 -8.08 3.57
N MET A 88 -7.62 -6.98 3.20
CA MET A 88 -6.18 -6.98 2.93
C MET A 88 -5.43 -5.86 3.60
N GLY A 89 -4.12 -6.04 3.71
CA GLY A 89 -3.17 -5.05 4.19
C GLY A 89 -1.74 -5.56 4.23
N HIS A 90 -0.79 -4.64 4.41
CA HIS A 90 0.63 -4.95 4.46
C HIS A 90 1.21 -4.84 5.88
N ARG A 91 2.30 -5.57 6.14
CA ARG A 91 2.99 -5.64 7.44
C ARG A 91 4.30 -4.87 7.47
N ASP A 92 4.82 -4.55 6.29
CA ASP A 92 6.04 -3.77 6.15
C ASP A 92 5.81 -2.27 6.40
N THR A 93 6.89 -1.55 6.58
CA THR A 93 6.91 -0.09 6.78
C THR A 93 8.12 0.50 6.05
N VAL A 94 8.10 1.82 5.81
CA VAL A 94 9.25 2.55 5.23
C VAL A 94 10.41 2.76 6.22
N PHE A 95 10.23 2.43 7.50
CA PHE A 95 11.18 2.78 8.55
C PHE A 95 12.37 1.81 8.61
N PRO A 96 13.60 2.32 8.87
CA PRO A 96 14.77 1.48 9.04
C PRO A 96 14.75 0.73 10.37
N ASP A 97 15.60 -0.28 10.49
CA ASP A 97 15.82 -1.00 11.74
C ASP A 97 16.28 -0.07 12.87
N GLY A 98 15.81 -0.35 14.08
CA GLY A 98 16.04 0.45 15.29
C GLY A 98 15.01 1.55 15.51
N GLU A 99 14.12 1.79 14.55
CA GLU A 99 13.12 2.85 14.67
C GLU A 99 12.06 2.53 15.74
N ALA A 100 11.63 1.27 15.87
CA ALA A 100 10.72 0.83 16.93
C ALA A 100 11.32 1.06 18.33
N THR A 101 12.62 0.85 18.50
CA THR A 101 13.32 1.18 19.77
C THR A 101 13.43 2.68 19.99
N ARG A 102 13.69 3.47 18.95
CA ARG A 102 13.81 4.94 19.02
C ARG A 102 12.48 5.63 19.30
N ARG A 103 11.39 5.12 18.72
CA ARG A 103 10.02 5.64 18.83
C ARG A 103 9.03 4.52 19.16
N PRO A 104 9.10 3.92 20.38
CA PRO A 104 8.20 2.83 20.75
C PRO A 104 6.75 3.31 20.78
N PHE A 105 5.83 2.35 20.70
CA PHE A 105 4.41 2.63 20.79
C PHE A 105 4.07 3.44 22.05
N THR A 106 3.49 4.61 21.86
CA THR A 106 3.04 5.51 22.93
C THR A 106 1.63 6.00 22.68
N ILE A 107 0.90 6.28 23.77
CA ILE A 107 -0.43 6.90 23.73
C ILE A 107 -0.39 8.22 24.47
N ARG A 108 -0.88 9.29 23.83
CA ARG A 108 -1.07 10.62 24.45
C ARG A 108 -2.40 11.20 23.95
N ASP A 109 -3.24 11.63 24.86
CA ASP A 109 -4.50 12.33 24.58
C ASP A 109 -5.40 11.61 23.54
N GLY A 110 -5.51 10.27 23.65
CA GLY A 110 -6.34 9.46 22.74
C GLY A 110 -5.72 9.20 21.37
N ILE A 111 -4.46 9.59 21.17
CA ILE A 111 -3.68 9.38 19.94
C ILE A 111 -2.55 8.38 20.23
N ALA A 112 -2.42 7.37 19.38
CA ALA A 112 -1.29 6.45 19.40
C ALA A 112 -0.23 6.87 18.37
N TYR A 113 1.05 6.70 18.74
CA TYR A 113 2.23 7.04 17.95
C TYR A 113 3.18 5.85 17.88
N GLY A 114 3.95 5.74 16.82
CA GLY A 114 4.99 4.74 16.59
C GLY A 114 5.12 4.40 15.12
N PRO A 115 6.19 3.67 14.69
CA PRO A 115 6.43 3.36 13.29
C PRO A 115 5.39 2.37 12.73
N GLY A 116 4.68 2.78 11.66
CA GLY A 116 3.64 1.99 11.05
C GLY A 116 2.36 1.88 11.91
N VAL A 117 2.18 2.76 12.91
CA VAL A 117 1.00 2.73 13.79
C VAL A 117 -0.30 2.95 13.02
N ALA A 118 -0.27 3.78 11.98
CA ALA A 118 -1.36 4.02 11.07
C ALA A 118 -1.17 3.25 9.76
N ASP A 119 0.03 3.30 9.19
CA ASP A 119 0.39 2.72 7.89
C ASP A 119 1.23 1.44 8.05
N MET A 120 0.63 0.19 8.05
CA MET A 120 -0.82 0.11 8.25
C MET A 120 -1.17 -0.91 9.36
N LYS A 121 -0.33 -0.99 10.43
CA LYS A 121 -0.48 -2.01 11.50
C LYS A 121 -1.84 -1.93 12.21
N ALA A 122 -2.43 -0.71 12.37
CA ALA A 122 -3.78 -0.59 12.92
C ALA A 122 -4.85 -1.21 12.00
N GLY A 123 -4.69 -1.10 10.68
CA GLY A 123 -5.56 -1.76 9.71
C GLY A 123 -5.47 -3.28 9.78
N LEU A 124 -4.26 -3.83 9.99
CA LEU A 124 -4.05 -5.27 10.19
C LEU A 124 -4.75 -5.77 11.44
N VAL A 125 -4.59 -5.05 12.57
CA VAL A 125 -5.29 -5.37 13.82
C VAL A 125 -6.80 -5.35 13.59
N MET A 126 -7.33 -4.30 12.97
CA MET A 126 -8.76 -4.24 12.63
C MET A 126 -9.22 -5.46 11.83
N ASN A 127 -8.49 -5.83 10.79
CA ASN A 127 -8.80 -7.01 9.97
C ASN A 127 -8.83 -8.30 10.80
N CYS A 128 -7.83 -8.52 11.67
CA CYS A 128 -7.77 -9.68 12.54
C CYS A 128 -9.02 -9.79 13.44
N PHE A 129 -9.42 -8.69 14.06
CA PHE A 129 -10.62 -8.70 14.95
C PHE A 129 -11.92 -8.85 14.17
N VAL A 130 -12.03 -8.30 12.96
CA VAL A 130 -13.19 -8.54 12.08
C VAL A 130 -13.27 -10.01 11.69
N LEU A 131 -12.17 -10.62 11.25
CA LEU A 131 -12.12 -12.06 10.95
C LEU A 131 -12.52 -12.91 12.16
N ALA A 132 -12.00 -12.60 13.34
CA ALA A 132 -12.31 -13.29 14.60
C ALA A 132 -13.79 -13.17 14.98
N ALA A 133 -14.41 -12.02 14.77
CA ALA A 133 -15.84 -11.83 15.01
C ALA A 133 -16.69 -12.73 14.11
N PHE A 134 -16.34 -12.85 12.83
CA PHE A 134 -17.06 -13.75 11.92
C PHE A 134 -16.77 -15.24 12.21
N ALA A 135 -15.56 -15.61 12.61
CA ALA A 135 -15.26 -16.96 13.05
C ALA A 135 -16.09 -17.36 14.28
N ARG A 136 -16.32 -16.41 15.19
CA ARG A 136 -17.08 -16.64 16.44
C ARG A 136 -18.58 -16.68 16.23
N PHE A 137 -19.14 -15.80 15.40
CA PHE A 137 -20.59 -15.59 15.28
C PHE A 137 -21.18 -16.00 13.94
N GLY A 138 -20.35 -16.26 12.94
CA GLY A 138 -20.76 -16.60 11.57
C GLY A 138 -21.41 -15.40 10.85
N GLY A 139 -22.25 -15.72 9.87
CA GLY A 139 -23.11 -14.75 9.18
C GLY A 139 -22.49 -14.01 7.99
N ALA A 140 -21.25 -14.30 7.63
CA ALA A 140 -20.69 -13.77 6.38
C ALA A 140 -21.50 -14.33 5.19
N PRO A 141 -21.80 -13.51 4.16
CA PRO A 141 -22.59 -13.96 3.01
C PRO A 141 -21.76 -14.76 1.99
N ALA A 142 -20.45 -14.81 2.15
CA ALA A 142 -19.50 -15.55 1.33
C ALA A 142 -18.25 -15.90 2.16
N PRO A 143 -17.36 -16.82 1.69
CA PRO A 143 -16.09 -17.09 2.35
C PRO A 143 -15.32 -15.80 2.63
N LEU A 144 -14.86 -15.62 3.87
CA LEU A 144 -14.14 -14.43 4.31
C LEU A 144 -12.65 -14.75 4.41
N LEU A 145 -11.83 -13.94 3.74
CA LEU A 145 -10.40 -14.09 3.60
C LEU A 145 -9.65 -12.88 4.15
N GLY A 146 -8.59 -13.09 4.92
CA GLY A 146 -7.57 -12.10 5.23
C GLY A 146 -6.31 -12.34 4.40
N LEU A 147 -5.82 -11.33 3.70
CA LEU A 147 -4.54 -11.37 2.99
C LEU A 147 -3.60 -10.31 3.58
N PHE A 148 -2.43 -10.75 4.07
CA PHE A 148 -1.45 -9.88 4.71
C PHE A 148 -0.11 -10.00 4.00
N THR A 149 0.30 -8.95 3.28
CA THR A 149 1.53 -8.88 2.48
C THR A 149 2.71 -8.31 3.27
N GLY A 150 3.89 -8.24 2.70
CA GLY A 150 5.09 -7.81 3.41
C GLY A 150 6.06 -6.96 2.58
N ASP A 151 5.61 -6.35 1.47
CA ASP A 151 6.46 -5.62 0.53
C ASP A 151 5.73 -4.47 -0.18
N GLU A 152 4.64 -3.96 0.41
CA GLU A 152 3.80 -2.91 -0.19
C GLU A 152 4.59 -1.63 -0.39
N GLU A 153 5.34 -1.17 0.60
CA GLU A 153 6.03 0.11 0.62
C GLU A 153 7.11 0.28 -0.48
N ILE A 154 7.42 -0.82 -1.17
CA ILE A 154 8.38 -0.86 -2.29
C ILE A 154 7.73 -1.32 -3.60
N GLY A 155 6.39 -1.34 -3.68
CA GLY A 155 5.63 -1.68 -4.89
C GLY A 155 5.32 -3.16 -5.05
N SER A 156 5.30 -3.92 -3.97
CA SER A 156 4.90 -5.34 -3.90
C SER A 156 5.62 -6.24 -4.93
N PRO A 157 6.95 -6.20 -5.03
CA PRO A 157 7.69 -6.91 -6.07
C PRO A 157 7.46 -8.42 -6.06
N GLU A 158 7.17 -9.01 -4.90
CA GLU A 158 6.86 -10.44 -4.75
C GLU A 158 5.39 -10.66 -4.35
N GLY A 159 4.80 -9.78 -3.53
CA GLY A 159 3.41 -9.86 -3.05
C GLY A 159 2.37 -9.67 -4.15
N ARG A 160 2.64 -8.87 -5.19
CA ARG A 160 1.71 -8.57 -6.28
C ARG A 160 1.07 -9.81 -6.92
N ALA A 161 1.86 -10.83 -7.20
CA ALA A 161 1.34 -12.05 -7.82
C ALA A 161 0.30 -12.76 -6.94
N VAL A 162 0.51 -12.76 -5.62
CA VAL A 162 -0.42 -13.31 -4.63
C VAL A 162 -1.68 -12.46 -4.53
N ILE A 163 -1.52 -11.13 -4.44
CA ILE A 163 -2.63 -10.17 -4.40
C ILE A 163 -3.55 -10.34 -5.61
N GLU A 164 -2.99 -10.34 -6.81
CA GLU A 164 -3.76 -10.50 -8.04
C GLU A 164 -4.46 -11.86 -8.13
N ALA A 165 -3.79 -12.95 -7.70
CA ALA A 165 -4.37 -14.29 -7.73
C ALA A 165 -5.57 -14.41 -6.79
N GLU A 166 -5.50 -13.86 -5.56
CA GLU A 166 -6.61 -13.86 -4.63
C GLU A 166 -7.72 -12.89 -5.05
N ALA A 167 -7.36 -11.71 -5.58
CA ALA A 167 -8.32 -10.71 -6.04
C ALA A 167 -9.17 -11.20 -7.22
N ARG A 168 -8.61 -12.00 -8.15
CA ARG A 168 -9.40 -12.64 -9.24
C ARG A 168 -10.52 -13.54 -8.74
N ARG A 169 -10.41 -14.04 -7.50
CA ARG A 169 -11.42 -14.87 -6.84
C ARG A 169 -12.26 -14.10 -5.83
N ALA A 170 -11.98 -12.81 -5.64
CA ALA A 170 -12.71 -11.97 -4.71
C ALA A 170 -13.95 -11.36 -5.37
N ARG A 171 -15.10 -11.43 -4.68
CA ARG A 171 -16.30 -10.66 -5.06
C ARG A 171 -16.19 -9.19 -4.65
N VAL A 172 -15.50 -8.91 -3.56
CA VAL A 172 -15.12 -7.56 -3.11
C VAL A 172 -13.80 -7.59 -2.33
N VAL A 173 -13.10 -6.46 -2.32
CA VAL A 173 -11.88 -6.23 -1.55
C VAL A 173 -12.03 -4.99 -0.69
N LEU A 174 -11.71 -5.12 0.60
CA LEU A 174 -11.60 -4.03 1.56
C LEU A 174 -10.12 -3.91 1.95
N ASN A 175 -9.44 -2.88 1.44
CA ASN A 175 -8.04 -2.62 1.78
C ASN A 175 -7.96 -1.66 2.97
N SER A 176 -7.41 -2.14 4.08
CA SER A 176 -7.44 -1.46 5.37
C SER A 176 -6.26 -0.49 5.58
N GLU A 177 -5.80 0.15 4.49
CA GLU A 177 -4.99 1.35 4.55
C GLU A 177 -5.55 2.38 5.54
N PRO A 178 -4.75 3.31 6.07
CA PRO A 178 -5.23 4.31 7.02
C PRO A 178 -6.42 5.10 6.49
N GLY A 179 -7.49 5.17 7.26
CA GLY A 179 -8.59 6.10 7.03
C GLY A 179 -8.05 7.54 7.03
N ARG A 180 -8.56 8.37 6.16
CA ARG A 180 -8.08 9.75 6.00
C ARG A 180 -8.34 10.57 7.27
N VAL A 181 -7.53 11.62 7.50
CA VAL A 181 -7.70 12.51 8.66
C VAL A 181 -9.09 13.17 8.68
N SER A 182 -9.69 13.39 7.50
CA SER A 182 -11.08 13.81 7.31
C SER A 182 -12.12 12.81 7.83
N GLY A 183 -11.72 11.55 8.06
CA GLY A 183 -12.64 10.43 8.31
C GLY A 183 -13.08 9.72 7.04
N ASN A 184 -12.65 10.16 5.88
CA ASN A 184 -13.04 9.59 4.59
C ASN A 184 -12.29 8.29 4.25
N VAL A 185 -12.84 7.55 3.28
CA VAL A 185 -12.20 6.40 2.61
C VAL A 185 -11.65 6.84 1.27
N VAL A 186 -10.87 5.99 0.61
CA VAL A 186 -10.30 6.28 -0.72
C VAL A 186 -11.02 5.46 -1.78
N THR A 187 -11.60 6.17 -2.75
CA THR A 187 -12.32 5.59 -3.90
C THR A 187 -11.54 5.67 -5.20
N GLY A 188 -10.43 6.39 -5.21
CA GLY A 188 -9.53 6.50 -6.35
C GLY A 188 -8.09 6.84 -5.95
N ARG A 189 -7.13 6.21 -6.61
CA ARG A 189 -5.68 6.45 -6.41
C ARG A 189 -4.98 6.56 -7.74
N LYS A 190 -3.95 7.39 -7.83
CA LYS A 190 -3.02 7.34 -8.96
C LYS A 190 -2.25 6.02 -8.94
N GLY A 191 -1.85 5.54 -10.13
CA GLY A 191 -0.76 4.60 -10.28
C GLY A 191 0.58 5.31 -10.19
N GLY A 192 1.66 4.55 -10.01
CA GLY A 192 3.01 5.07 -9.95
C GLY A 192 4.03 4.11 -10.53
N VAL A 193 5.07 4.64 -11.18
CA VAL A 193 6.24 3.86 -11.61
C VAL A 193 7.49 4.51 -11.04
N PHE A 194 8.27 3.72 -10.29
CA PHE A 194 9.55 4.14 -9.73
C PHE A 194 10.66 3.59 -10.59
N MET A 195 11.54 4.47 -11.05
CA MET A 195 12.62 4.11 -11.95
C MET A 195 13.95 4.68 -11.45
N ALA A 196 15.05 3.99 -11.76
CA ALA A 196 16.39 4.50 -11.63
C ALA A 196 17.07 4.53 -12.99
N PHE A 197 17.95 5.50 -13.20
CA PHE A 197 18.77 5.55 -14.40
C PHE A 197 20.22 5.85 -14.07
N ARG A 198 21.11 5.32 -14.90
CA ARG A 198 22.56 5.55 -14.80
C ARG A 198 23.15 5.98 -16.12
N ILE A 199 23.89 7.08 -16.10
CA ILE A 199 24.57 7.66 -17.25
C ILE A 199 26.06 7.36 -17.13
N THR A 200 26.65 6.85 -18.21
CA THR A 200 28.10 6.64 -18.36
C THR A 200 28.67 7.66 -19.32
N GLY A 201 29.72 8.31 -18.92
CA GLY A 201 30.52 9.22 -19.71
C GLY A 201 32.02 8.80 -19.70
N LYS A 202 32.93 9.78 -19.78
CA LYS A 202 34.37 9.52 -19.79
C LYS A 202 35.12 10.57 -18.98
N ALA A 203 35.96 10.12 -18.03
CA ALA A 203 36.80 11.01 -17.24
C ALA A 203 37.91 11.65 -18.08
N ALA A 204 38.20 12.92 -17.80
CA ALA A 204 39.35 13.64 -18.27
C ALA A 204 39.67 14.80 -17.30
N HIS A 205 40.92 15.27 -17.29
CA HIS A 205 41.26 16.43 -16.50
C HIS A 205 40.65 17.70 -17.12
N SER A 206 39.78 18.39 -16.34
CA SER A 206 38.96 19.50 -16.84
C SER A 206 39.73 20.70 -17.41
N GLY A 207 40.99 20.92 -17.00
CA GLY A 207 41.82 21.98 -17.51
C GLY A 207 42.82 21.54 -18.58
N ALA A 208 43.38 20.32 -18.48
CA ALA A 208 44.44 19.87 -19.38
C ALA A 208 43.93 19.12 -20.62
N ASN A 209 42.87 18.30 -20.44
CA ASN A 209 42.37 17.36 -21.46
C ASN A 209 40.86 17.39 -21.56
N PHE A 210 40.24 18.54 -21.44
CA PHE A 210 38.78 18.70 -21.40
C PHE A 210 38.08 18.04 -22.61
N ALA A 211 38.64 18.20 -23.81
CA ALA A 211 38.10 17.66 -25.05
C ALA A 211 38.12 16.12 -25.13
N ASP A 212 38.92 15.45 -24.31
CA ASP A 212 38.98 13.99 -24.24
C ASP A 212 37.88 13.40 -23.32
N GLY A 213 37.23 14.25 -22.53
CA GLY A 213 36.15 13.89 -21.57
C GLY A 213 34.79 13.88 -22.21
N ILE A 214 33.87 13.12 -21.57
CA ILE A 214 32.45 13.07 -21.91
C ILE A 214 31.68 13.23 -20.61
N SER A 215 30.97 14.37 -20.45
CA SER A 215 30.34 14.72 -19.18
C SER A 215 28.98 14.04 -18.98
N ALA A 216 28.91 13.07 -18.07
CA ALA A 216 27.67 12.46 -17.65
C ALA A 216 26.78 13.42 -16.83
N ILE A 217 27.35 14.42 -16.13
CA ILE A 217 26.56 15.43 -15.40
C ILE A 217 25.90 16.40 -16.38
N GLU A 218 26.56 16.80 -17.48
CA GLU A 218 25.92 17.61 -18.52
C GLU A 218 24.77 16.88 -19.17
N GLU A 219 24.94 15.59 -19.47
CA GLU A 219 23.87 14.73 -19.98
C GLU A 219 22.70 14.64 -19.00
N LEU A 220 23.01 14.42 -17.69
CA LEU A 220 22.00 14.40 -16.63
C LEU A 220 21.19 15.69 -16.59
N ALA A 221 21.84 16.86 -16.65
CA ALA A 221 21.16 18.15 -16.58
C ALA A 221 20.12 18.33 -17.71
N ARG A 222 20.47 17.88 -18.92
CA ARG A 222 19.55 17.91 -20.08
C ARG A 222 18.40 16.94 -19.92
N LYS A 223 18.67 15.69 -19.49
CA LYS A 223 17.63 14.68 -19.25
C LYS A 223 16.66 15.11 -18.15
N VAL A 224 17.13 15.75 -17.09
CA VAL A 224 16.26 16.29 -16.03
C VAL A 224 15.25 17.28 -16.61
N GLN A 225 15.67 18.20 -17.46
CA GLN A 225 14.77 19.17 -18.08
C GLN A 225 13.72 18.48 -18.98
N GLU A 226 14.14 17.55 -19.82
CA GLU A 226 13.25 16.84 -20.73
C GLU A 226 12.23 15.98 -19.98
N VAL A 227 12.66 15.23 -18.95
CA VAL A 227 11.75 14.38 -18.16
C VAL A 227 10.72 15.23 -17.42
N HIS A 228 11.14 16.32 -16.74
CA HIS A 228 10.19 17.21 -16.06
C HIS A 228 9.23 17.88 -17.05
N GLY A 229 9.67 18.16 -18.30
CA GLY A 229 8.84 18.69 -19.38
C GLY A 229 7.73 17.74 -19.86
N LEU A 230 7.79 16.46 -19.49
CA LEU A 230 6.73 15.49 -19.80
C LEU A 230 5.54 15.54 -18.82
N THR A 231 5.63 16.31 -17.74
CA THR A 231 4.52 16.50 -16.78
C THR A 231 3.32 17.11 -17.49
N ASP A 232 2.14 16.52 -17.30
CA ASP A 232 0.85 16.96 -17.84
C ASP A 232 -0.20 16.92 -16.72
N LEU A 233 -0.41 18.06 -16.07
CA LEU A 233 -1.31 18.18 -14.94
C LEU A 233 -2.78 18.02 -15.33
N ASP A 234 -3.14 18.36 -16.58
CA ASP A 234 -4.52 18.23 -17.07
C ASP A 234 -4.89 16.75 -17.24
N ARG A 235 -3.94 15.91 -17.64
CA ARG A 235 -4.09 14.43 -17.68
C ARG A 235 -3.76 13.76 -16.33
N GLY A 236 -3.35 14.55 -15.32
CA GLY A 236 -2.96 14.01 -14.02
C GLY A 236 -1.61 13.27 -14.03
N ILE A 237 -0.79 13.44 -15.07
CA ILE A 237 0.55 12.86 -15.17
C ILE A 237 1.55 13.79 -14.48
N THR A 238 2.31 13.24 -13.52
CA THR A 238 3.40 13.97 -12.88
C THR A 238 4.69 13.18 -12.93
N LEU A 239 5.79 13.86 -13.27
CA LEU A 239 7.13 13.33 -13.32
C LEU A 239 8.05 14.12 -12.42
N ASN A 240 8.72 13.42 -11.53
CA ASN A 240 9.67 14.01 -10.60
C ASN A 240 10.99 13.22 -10.61
N ILE A 241 12.09 13.90 -10.88
CA ILE A 241 13.42 13.35 -10.58
C ILE A 241 13.78 13.86 -9.20
N GLY A 242 13.58 13.00 -8.18
CA GLY A 242 13.73 13.37 -6.77
C GLY A 242 15.15 13.19 -6.23
N LEU A 243 15.96 12.34 -6.87
CA LEU A 243 17.33 12.05 -6.46
C LEU A 243 18.27 12.11 -7.65
N VAL A 244 19.44 12.74 -7.46
CA VAL A 244 20.54 12.77 -8.43
C VAL A 244 21.89 12.66 -7.72
N ARG A 245 22.84 11.98 -8.35
CA ARG A 245 24.25 11.90 -7.93
C ARG A 245 25.14 11.86 -9.15
N GLY A 246 26.41 12.27 -9.01
CA GLY A 246 27.34 12.17 -10.14
C GLY A 246 28.74 12.76 -9.88
N GLY A 247 29.66 12.42 -10.78
CA GLY A 247 31.03 12.92 -10.73
C GLY A 247 31.91 12.27 -9.67
N GLN A 248 33.14 12.76 -9.54
CA GLN A 248 34.10 12.27 -8.55
C GLN A 248 34.97 13.39 -7.95
N SER A 249 35.26 14.44 -8.71
CA SER A 249 36.00 15.62 -8.24
C SER A 249 35.73 16.83 -9.14
N VAL A 250 35.88 18.06 -8.60
CA VAL A 250 35.58 19.31 -9.31
C VAL A 250 36.42 19.52 -10.57
N ASN A 251 37.64 19.00 -10.60
CA ASN A 251 38.58 19.13 -11.71
C ASN A 251 38.60 17.93 -12.66
N THR A 252 37.60 17.05 -12.61
CA THR A 252 37.44 15.91 -13.51
C THR A 252 36.10 16.02 -14.25
N VAL A 253 36.12 15.88 -15.58
CA VAL A 253 34.92 15.69 -16.38
C VAL A 253 34.21 14.45 -15.88
N ALA A 254 32.90 14.59 -15.51
CA ALA A 254 32.16 13.57 -14.78
C ALA A 254 31.98 12.26 -15.60
N PRO A 255 32.55 11.12 -15.19
CA PRO A 255 32.46 9.88 -15.95
C PRO A 255 31.14 9.11 -15.71
N TRP A 256 30.35 9.50 -14.70
CA TRP A 256 29.08 8.89 -14.39
C TRP A 256 28.13 9.89 -13.72
N ALA A 257 26.85 9.65 -13.89
CA ALA A 257 25.76 10.27 -13.13
C ALA A 257 24.60 9.29 -13.02
N GLU A 258 23.74 9.47 -12.03
CA GLU A 258 22.55 8.65 -11.81
C GLU A 258 21.43 9.47 -11.21
N GLY A 259 20.20 8.99 -11.35
CA GLY A 259 19.03 9.60 -10.74
C GLY A 259 17.87 8.63 -10.62
N GLU A 260 16.83 9.08 -9.89
CA GLU A 260 15.61 8.31 -9.69
C GLU A 260 14.39 9.14 -10.09
N ILE A 261 13.45 8.48 -10.78
CA ILE A 261 12.23 9.07 -11.35
C ILE A 261 11.03 8.49 -10.65
N ASP A 262 10.10 9.36 -10.23
CA ASP A 262 8.74 9.04 -9.80
C ASP A 262 7.77 9.52 -10.88
N LEU A 263 7.08 8.58 -11.55
CA LEU A 263 5.99 8.83 -12.47
C LEU A 263 4.67 8.53 -11.74
N ARG A 264 3.71 9.49 -11.77
CA ARG A 264 2.33 9.26 -11.33
C ARG A 264 1.37 9.46 -12.51
N TYR A 265 0.31 8.63 -12.54
CA TYR A 265 -0.67 8.63 -13.63
C TYR A 265 -2.06 8.18 -13.13
N ILE A 266 -3.12 8.46 -13.90
CA ILE A 266 -4.50 8.05 -13.59
C ILE A 266 -4.93 6.87 -14.47
N GLU A 267 -4.68 6.94 -15.78
CA GLU A 267 -5.09 5.92 -16.74
C GLU A 267 -3.91 5.08 -17.22
N LEU A 268 -4.11 3.78 -17.44
CA LEU A 268 -3.05 2.88 -17.95
C LEU A 268 -2.51 3.30 -19.32
N SER A 269 -3.37 3.85 -20.19
CA SER A 269 -2.94 4.39 -21.48
C SER A 269 -1.97 5.57 -21.33
N ASP A 270 -2.17 6.41 -20.30
CA ASP A 270 -1.29 7.54 -19.99
C ASP A 270 0.06 7.06 -19.46
N ARG A 271 0.05 6.00 -18.67
CA ARG A 271 1.26 5.32 -18.20
C ARG A 271 2.12 4.82 -19.35
N ASP A 272 1.52 4.15 -20.32
CA ASP A 272 2.25 3.57 -21.45
C ASP A 272 2.84 4.66 -22.35
N ASP A 273 2.10 5.74 -22.63
CA ASP A 273 2.60 6.93 -23.33
C ASP A 273 3.76 7.59 -22.59
N ALA A 274 3.61 7.84 -21.29
CA ALA A 274 4.65 8.45 -20.47
C ALA A 274 5.92 7.58 -20.41
N MET A 275 5.80 6.28 -20.23
CA MET A 275 6.92 5.35 -20.21
C MET A 275 7.67 5.33 -21.55
N ALA A 276 6.95 5.33 -22.68
CA ALA A 276 7.58 5.40 -24.01
C ALA A 276 8.34 6.71 -24.20
N ARG A 277 7.78 7.84 -23.76
CA ARG A 277 8.45 9.15 -23.84
C ARG A 277 9.68 9.23 -22.92
N ILE A 278 9.59 8.71 -21.70
CA ILE A 278 10.74 8.62 -20.78
C ILE A 278 11.84 7.77 -21.42
N ALA A 279 11.51 6.59 -21.93
CA ALA A 279 12.48 5.71 -22.62
C ALA A 279 13.17 6.45 -23.77
N SER A 280 12.41 7.18 -24.60
CA SER A 280 12.97 7.99 -25.69
C SER A 280 13.95 9.06 -25.22
N VAL A 281 13.64 9.76 -24.11
CA VAL A 281 14.57 10.73 -23.50
C VAL A 281 15.82 10.03 -22.96
N MET A 282 15.69 8.85 -22.35
CA MET A 282 16.81 8.11 -21.80
C MET A 282 17.71 7.52 -22.88
N ASP A 283 17.15 7.08 -23.98
CA ASP A 283 17.91 6.54 -25.14
C ASP A 283 18.61 7.64 -25.95
N HIS A 284 18.09 8.87 -25.95
CA HIS A 284 18.71 9.98 -26.66
C HIS A 284 19.99 10.46 -25.94
N SER A 285 21.08 10.55 -26.68
CA SER A 285 22.37 11.10 -26.19
C SER A 285 22.46 12.59 -26.53
N PHE A 286 22.22 13.48 -25.58
CA PHE A 286 22.39 14.93 -25.73
C PHE A 286 23.84 15.34 -25.76
N VAL A 287 24.71 14.62 -25.07
CA VAL A 287 26.16 14.76 -25.07
C VAL A 287 26.76 13.57 -25.83
N PRO A 288 27.29 13.76 -27.04
CA PRO A 288 27.79 12.66 -27.86
C PRO A 288 28.77 11.76 -27.09
N GLY A 289 28.49 10.43 -27.13
CA GLY A 289 29.31 9.43 -26.47
C GLY A 289 28.86 9.05 -25.06
N THR A 290 27.82 9.67 -24.50
CA THR A 290 27.15 9.19 -23.28
C THR A 290 26.28 7.98 -23.57
N ARG A 291 26.05 7.14 -22.55
CA ARG A 291 25.10 6.05 -22.56
C ARG A 291 24.26 6.11 -21.28
N CYS A 292 22.95 5.93 -21.40
CA CYS A 292 22.03 5.88 -20.29
C CYS A 292 21.36 4.50 -20.21
N GLU A 293 21.25 3.95 -19.00
CA GLU A 293 20.51 2.72 -18.71
C GLU A 293 19.37 3.06 -17.75
N LEU A 294 18.13 2.70 -18.11
CA LEU A 294 16.91 2.89 -17.33
C LEU A 294 16.46 1.54 -16.75
N THR A 295 16.09 1.53 -15.47
CA THR A 295 15.59 0.35 -14.77
C THR A 295 14.32 0.70 -14.01
N VAL A 296 13.24 -0.06 -14.20
CA VAL A 296 12.04 0.03 -13.36
C VAL A 296 12.32 -0.67 -12.03
N LYS A 297 12.08 0.02 -10.91
CA LYS A 297 12.28 -0.48 -9.54
C LYS A 297 11.01 -1.05 -8.94
N GLY A 298 9.87 -0.46 -9.24
CA GLY A 298 8.57 -0.87 -8.75
C GLY A 298 7.45 -0.15 -9.48
N GLU A 299 6.26 -0.69 -9.37
CA GLU A 299 5.06 -0.12 -9.99
C GLU A 299 3.84 -0.39 -9.13
N PHE A 300 2.97 0.61 -9.05
CA PHE A 300 1.59 0.46 -8.59
C PHE A 300 0.61 0.78 -9.71
N LEU A 301 -0.48 0.05 -9.77
CA LEU A 301 -1.57 0.33 -10.70
C LEU A 301 -2.58 1.31 -10.08
N PRO A 302 -3.36 2.05 -10.90
CA PRO A 302 -4.34 2.99 -10.37
C PRO A 302 -5.54 2.25 -9.78
N LEU A 303 -6.14 2.83 -8.74
CA LEU A 303 -7.47 2.46 -8.27
C LEU A 303 -8.50 3.36 -8.92
N ASN A 304 -9.19 2.86 -9.93
CA ASN A 304 -10.28 3.58 -10.59
C ASN A 304 -11.63 3.06 -10.11
N GLN A 305 -12.55 3.98 -9.76
CA GLN A 305 -13.86 3.62 -9.25
C GLN A 305 -14.75 3.07 -10.38
N THR A 306 -15.15 1.80 -10.26
CA THR A 306 -16.13 1.14 -11.12
C THR A 306 -17.56 1.27 -10.57
N ALA A 307 -18.57 0.88 -11.36
CA ALA A 307 -19.95 0.83 -10.86
C ALA A 307 -20.10 -0.14 -9.66
N ALA A 308 -19.35 -1.25 -9.64
CA ALA A 308 -19.40 -2.23 -8.55
C ALA A 308 -18.68 -1.69 -7.29
N SER A 309 -17.49 -1.06 -7.43
CA SER A 309 -16.80 -0.46 -6.30
C SER A 309 -17.55 0.77 -5.73
N ARG A 310 -18.32 1.50 -6.56
CA ARG A 310 -19.23 2.54 -6.09
C ARG A 310 -20.33 1.97 -5.21
N ARG A 311 -20.97 0.86 -5.61
CA ARG A 311 -21.97 0.19 -4.75
C ARG A 311 -21.35 -0.28 -3.44
N LEU A 312 -20.14 -0.84 -3.47
CA LEU A 312 -19.40 -1.22 -2.26
C LEU A 312 -19.17 -0.01 -1.34
N PHE A 313 -18.75 1.12 -1.91
CA PHE A 313 -18.60 2.38 -1.18
C PHE A 313 -19.92 2.84 -0.53
N GLU A 314 -21.04 2.83 -1.26
CA GLU A 314 -22.35 3.23 -0.73
C GLU A 314 -22.80 2.34 0.44
N ILE A 315 -22.54 1.02 0.36
CA ILE A 315 -22.78 0.08 1.47
C ILE A 315 -21.93 0.46 2.68
N TYR A 316 -20.64 0.75 2.46
CA TYR A 316 -19.73 1.12 3.54
C TYR A 316 -20.13 2.44 4.20
N VAL A 317 -20.52 3.46 3.43
CA VAL A 317 -21.01 4.75 3.95
C VAL A 317 -22.25 4.55 4.83
N SER A 318 -23.23 3.75 4.36
CA SER A 318 -24.40 3.41 5.16
C SER A 318 -24.04 2.68 6.45
N ALA A 319 -23.11 1.73 6.40
CA ALA A 319 -22.62 1.00 7.57
C ALA A 319 -21.90 1.92 8.57
N ALA A 320 -21.07 2.83 8.07
CA ALA A 320 -20.34 3.81 8.86
C ALA A 320 -21.26 4.77 9.63
N ALA A 321 -22.30 5.28 8.97
CA ALA A 321 -23.28 6.17 9.61
C ALA A 321 -23.94 5.53 10.84
N GLU A 322 -24.20 4.22 10.80
CA GLU A 322 -24.78 3.48 11.92
C GLU A 322 -23.78 3.15 13.05
N THR A 323 -22.48 3.35 12.81
CA THR A 323 -21.44 3.22 13.85
C THR A 323 -21.03 4.58 14.43
N GLY A 324 -21.71 5.63 14.04
CA GLY A 324 -21.57 6.97 14.63
C GLY A 324 -20.54 7.86 13.95
N PHE A 325 -20.04 7.51 12.75
CA PHE A 325 -19.20 8.43 11.97
C PHE A 325 -19.68 8.59 10.53
N ALA A 326 -19.53 9.82 10.02
CA ALA A 326 -19.73 10.11 8.60
C ALA A 326 -18.45 9.85 7.83
N THR A 327 -18.58 9.36 6.60
CA THR A 327 -17.45 9.15 5.69
C THR A 327 -17.88 9.45 4.26
N ASP A 328 -16.94 9.93 3.46
CA ASP A 328 -17.12 10.17 2.03
C ASP A 328 -15.94 9.55 1.26
N GLY A 329 -15.98 9.62 -0.08
CA GLY A 329 -14.92 9.13 -0.95
C GLY A 329 -13.92 10.21 -1.31
N GLU A 330 -12.62 9.90 -1.22
CA GLU A 330 -11.55 10.79 -1.68
C GLU A 330 -10.76 10.16 -2.82
N PHE A 331 -10.28 11.00 -3.74
CA PHE A 331 -9.22 10.67 -4.68
C PHE A 331 -7.87 11.11 -4.11
N THR A 332 -6.82 10.28 -4.23
CA THR A 332 -5.49 10.63 -3.75
C THR A 332 -4.40 10.35 -4.78
N GLY A 333 -3.31 11.13 -4.74
CA GLY A 333 -2.11 10.90 -5.53
C GLY A 333 -1.21 9.77 -5.00
N GLY A 334 -1.43 9.28 -3.77
CA GLY A 334 -0.69 8.16 -3.19
C GLY A 334 -1.15 6.82 -3.76
N CYS A 335 -0.21 5.94 -4.07
CA CYS A 335 -0.48 4.57 -4.55
C CYS A 335 -0.81 3.63 -3.39
N ALA A 336 -1.29 2.42 -3.70
CA ALA A 336 -1.38 1.29 -2.78
C ALA A 336 -1.70 -0.01 -3.54
N ASP A 337 -1.58 -1.15 -2.88
CA ASP A 337 -1.91 -2.49 -3.39
C ASP A 337 -3.35 -2.63 -3.89
N SER A 338 -4.26 -1.76 -3.45
CA SER A 338 -5.65 -1.67 -3.95
C SER A 338 -5.74 -1.45 -5.46
N GLY A 339 -4.72 -0.88 -6.09
CA GLY A 339 -4.62 -0.76 -7.54
C GLY A 339 -4.48 -2.12 -8.24
N PHE A 340 -3.74 -3.06 -7.66
CA PHE A 340 -3.58 -4.41 -8.22
C PHE A 340 -4.88 -5.20 -8.17
N THR A 341 -5.65 -5.08 -7.09
CA THR A 341 -6.95 -5.75 -6.95
C THR A 341 -7.98 -5.19 -7.93
N ALA A 342 -8.02 -3.87 -8.11
CA ALA A 342 -8.88 -3.21 -9.08
C ALA A 342 -8.52 -3.57 -10.53
N ALA A 343 -7.23 -3.66 -10.84
CA ALA A 343 -6.73 -3.99 -12.18
C ALA A 343 -7.15 -5.39 -12.67
N VAL A 344 -7.36 -6.34 -11.75
CA VAL A 344 -7.88 -7.68 -12.10
C VAL A 344 -9.41 -7.76 -12.04
N GLY A 345 -10.09 -6.62 -11.85
CA GLY A 345 -11.55 -6.49 -11.91
C GLY A 345 -12.29 -6.66 -10.59
N ALA A 346 -11.59 -6.82 -9.45
CA ALA A 346 -12.24 -6.93 -8.15
C ALA A 346 -12.78 -5.56 -7.69
N PRO A 347 -14.07 -5.45 -7.32
CA PRO A 347 -14.60 -4.24 -6.69
C PRO A 347 -13.85 -3.95 -5.39
N THR A 348 -13.09 -2.86 -5.37
CA THR A 348 -12.18 -2.54 -4.27
C THR A 348 -12.54 -1.21 -3.63
N LEU A 349 -12.54 -1.17 -2.29
CA LEU A 349 -12.60 0.04 -1.48
C LEU A 349 -11.33 0.12 -0.61
N CYS A 350 -10.66 1.27 -0.62
CA CYS A 350 -9.39 1.47 0.07
C CYS A 350 -9.51 2.46 1.23
N ALA A 351 -8.53 2.45 2.14
CA ALA A 351 -8.48 3.29 3.33
C ALA A 351 -9.70 3.09 4.26
N VAL A 352 -10.17 1.84 4.36
CA VAL A 352 -11.23 1.47 5.31
C VAL A 352 -10.70 1.27 6.73
N GLY A 353 -9.39 1.31 6.92
CA GLY A 353 -8.72 1.18 8.21
C GLY A 353 -8.99 2.34 9.17
N PRO A 354 -8.50 2.25 10.40
CA PRO A 354 -8.61 3.30 11.41
C PRO A 354 -7.99 4.61 10.95
N VAL A 355 -8.50 5.75 11.47
CA VAL A 355 -8.08 7.08 11.05
C VAL A 355 -6.68 7.39 11.58
N GLY A 356 -5.78 7.69 10.67
CA GLY A 356 -4.42 8.08 10.98
C GLY A 356 -3.87 9.12 10.01
N GLY A 357 -2.64 9.49 10.21
CA GLY A 357 -2.00 10.48 9.34
C GLY A 357 -0.51 10.61 9.57
N LYS A 358 0.11 11.47 8.76
CA LYS A 358 1.55 11.71 8.73
C LYS A 358 2.38 10.43 8.52
N ALA A 359 1.83 9.45 7.78
CA ALA A 359 2.56 8.27 7.34
C ALA A 359 3.94 8.64 6.79
N HIS A 360 4.92 7.73 6.88
CA HIS A 360 6.31 7.94 6.44
C HIS A 360 7.06 9.07 7.16
N SER A 361 6.57 9.51 8.32
CA SER A 361 7.23 10.55 9.11
C SER A 361 7.36 10.17 10.60
N PRO A 362 8.27 10.83 11.34
CA PRO A 362 8.38 10.61 12.79
C PRO A 362 7.11 10.96 13.58
N ASP A 363 6.23 11.75 13.01
CA ASP A 363 4.98 12.21 13.63
C ASP A 363 3.76 11.35 13.26
N GLU A 364 3.98 10.18 12.69
CA GLU A 364 2.90 9.25 12.33
C GLU A 364 2.02 8.95 13.54
N PHE A 365 0.70 9.02 13.33
CA PHE A 365 -0.28 8.90 14.40
C PHE A 365 -1.52 8.14 13.99
N LEU A 366 -2.19 7.55 14.99
CA LEU A 366 -3.47 6.89 14.90
C LEU A 366 -4.46 7.48 15.90
N ARG A 367 -5.68 7.78 15.48
CA ARG A 367 -6.81 8.14 16.34
C ARG A 367 -7.43 6.87 16.93
N ILE A 368 -7.25 6.65 18.24
CA ILE A 368 -7.71 5.43 18.92
C ILE A 368 -9.24 5.32 18.89
N ASP A 369 -9.96 6.44 18.95
CA ASP A 369 -11.42 6.50 18.91
C ASP A 369 -12.02 5.99 17.59
N SER A 370 -11.21 5.88 16.53
CA SER A 370 -11.65 5.37 15.23
C SER A 370 -11.55 3.85 15.08
N LEU A 371 -10.77 3.18 15.96
CA LEU A 371 -10.43 1.75 15.81
C LEU A 371 -11.67 0.85 15.81
N VAL A 372 -12.48 0.96 16.84
CA VAL A 372 -13.71 0.15 16.98
C VAL A 372 -14.79 0.53 15.98
N PRO A 373 -15.14 1.83 15.79
CA PRO A 373 -16.14 2.20 14.79
C PRO A 373 -15.80 1.73 13.37
N ARG A 374 -14.51 1.77 12.98
CA ARG A 374 -14.08 1.28 11.66
C ARG A 374 -14.21 -0.24 11.54
N ALA A 375 -13.85 -0.99 12.58
CA ALA A 375 -14.05 -2.44 12.61
C ALA A 375 -15.55 -2.81 12.49
N GLN A 376 -16.41 -2.11 13.24
CA GLN A 376 -17.86 -2.31 13.18
C GLN A 376 -18.45 -1.94 11.81
N ALA A 377 -18.02 -0.83 11.20
CA ALA A 377 -18.45 -0.43 9.86
C ALA A 377 -18.04 -1.46 8.81
N CYS A 378 -16.80 -1.97 8.88
CA CYS A 378 -16.32 -3.02 8.01
C CYS A 378 -17.18 -4.29 8.14
N ALA A 379 -17.43 -4.77 9.37
CA ALA A 379 -18.26 -5.95 9.63
C ALA A 379 -19.69 -5.77 9.15
N ARG A 380 -20.32 -4.60 9.38
CA ARG A 380 -21.66 -4.27 8.87
C ARG A 380 -21.72 -4.25 7.35
N ALA A 381 -20.70 -3.64 6.70
CA ALA A 381 -20.61 -3.61 5.25
C ALA A 381 -20.57 -5.04 4.67
N ILE A 382 -19.73 -5.92 5.25
CA ILE A 382 -19.66 -7.34 4.86
C ILE A 382 -21.02 -8.03 4.94
N LEU A 383 -21.77 -7.87 6.05
CA LEU A 383 -23.07 -8.49 6.24
C LEU A 383 -24.15 -8.00 5.24
N ARG A 384 -23.92 -6.88 4.57
CA ARG A 384 -24.88 -6.24 3.65
C ARG A 384 -24.60 -6.46 2.18
N LEU A 385 -23.45 -7.07 1.84
CA LEU A 385 -23.04 -7.25 0.45
C LEU A 385 -24.07 -8.00 -0.38
N GLU A 386 -24.65 -9.06 0.15
CA GLU A 386 -25.65 -9.88 -0.57
C GLU A 386 -26.89 -9.08 -0.96
N ARG A 387 -27.35 -8.15 -0.10
CA ARG A 387 -28.52 -7.32 -0.38
C ARG A 387 -28.32 -6.33 -1.52
N ALA A 388 -27.06 -6.04 -1.85
CA ALA A 388 -26.67 -5.11 -2.90
C ALA A 388 -26.24 -5.81 -4.20
N GLY A 389 -26.32 -7.14 -4.25
CA GLY A 389 -25.89 -7.91 -5.43
C GLY A 389 -24.38 -7.91 -5.65
N LEU A 390 -23.62 -7.82 -4.56
CA LEU A 390 -22.14 -7.87 -4.53
C LEU A 390 -21.68 -9.14 -3.82
#